data_a12dce712983c7ebc819bab575f40c87
#
_entry.id   a12dce712983c7ebc819bab575f40c87
#
_cell.length_a   1.000
_cell.length_b   1.000
_cell.length_c   1.000
_cell.angle_alpha   90.00
_cell.angle_beta   90.00
_cell.angle_gamma   90.00
#
_symmetry.space_group_name_H-M   'P 1'
#
loop_
_entity.id
_entity.type
_entity.pdbx_description
1 polymer ?
#
loop_
_entity_poly.entity_id
_entity_poly.type
_entity_poly.pdbx_seq_one_letter_code
_entity_poly.pdbx_strand_id
1 'polypeptide(L)'
;QLSVSRNQIIVANDVCQDGHDAHQFIPQMRNIKENIKLRKNTKVGVDCAYSDGENIKFAEDEGIDLYVPSRAQAQELEGKDQSLNHDNYEYNWAKDELIVGRYRFYFKGVYTRKNGKKILMYYNDKLKKKKDVPFYFRERLGMRDKMSTEEGKNVYGLRKITAEPVYGNIKENFGFRGFLLRGLEKVKIELNLVCIAHNLQKIFLMKAAKGC
;
A
#
# COMPACT_ATOMS: atom_id res chain seq x y z
N GLN A 1 12.55 4.88 2.33
CA GLN A 1 11.56 4.26 1.43
C GLN A 1 12.00 4.42 -0.02
N LEU A 2 11.70 3.43 -0.86
CA LEU A 2 12.02 3.46 -2.29
C LEU A 2 10.77 3.15 -3.11
N SER A 3 10.55 3.93 -4.16
CA SER A 3 9.56 3.64 -5.20
C SER A 3 10.27 3.21 -6.47
N VAL A 4 9.90 2.05 -6.97
CA VAL A 4 10.65 1.36 -8.03
C VAL A 4 9.72 1.08 -9.21
N SER A 5 10.17 1.37 -10.43
CA SER A 5 9.47 1.03 -11.65
C SER A 5 9.61 -0.47 -11.99
N ARG A 6 8.78 -0.96 -12.93
CA ARG A 6 8.87 -2.34 -13.44
C ARG A 6 10.27 -2.71 -13.93
N ASN A 7 11.03 -1.75 -14.44
CA ASN A 7 12.40 -1.96 -14.93
C ASN A 7 13.46 -1.82 -13.82
N GLN A 8 13.06 -1.84 -12.56
CA GLN A 8 13.93 -1.70 -11.40
C GLN A 8 14.66 -0.34 -11.35
N ILE A 9 14.11 0.72 -11.95
CA ILE A 9 14.60 2.10 -11.80
C ILE A 9 13.91 2.70 -10.58
N ILE A 10 14.67 3.29 -9.67
CA ILE A 10 14.16 4.04 -8.52
C ILE A 10 13.65 5.37 -9.03
N VAL A 11 12.35 5.61 -8.90
CA VAL A 11 11.68 6.83 -9.39
C VAL A 11 11.44 7.86 -8.30
N ALA A 12 11.41 7.43 -7.04
CA ALA A 12 11.38 8.29 -5.87
C ALA A 12 11.96 7.57 -4.65
N ASN A 13 12.55 8.33 -3.75
CA ASN A 13 13.03 7.84 -2.47
C ASN A 13 12.75 8.88 -1.39
N ASP A 14 12.62 8.44 -0.16
CA ASP A 14 12.60 9.33 1.00
C ASP A 14 13.11 8.62 2.26
N VAL A 15 13.57 9.43 3.21
CA VAL A 15 13.93 9.00 4.56
C VAL A 15 13.00 9.70 5.54
N CYS A 16 12.27 8.94 6.33
CA CYS A 16 11.42 9.44 7.40
C CYS A 16 11.87 8.90 8.75
N GLN A 17 11.46 9.57 9.81
CA GLN A 17 11.71 9.16 11.20
C GLN A 17 10.47 8.60 11.87
N ASP A 18 9.37 8.42 11.11
CA ASP A 18 8.14 7.88 11.63
C ASP A 18 8.28 6.39 11.94
N GLY A 19 7.76 5.97 13.07
CA GLY A 19 7.77 4.56 13.47
C GLY A 19 6.77 3.68 12.70
N HIS A 20 5.91 4.26 11.86
CA HIS A 20 4.89 3.55 11.09
C HIS A 20 4.91 3.99 9.63
N ASP A 21 5.02 3.02 8.73
CA ASP A 21 5.04 3.26 7.28
C ASP A 21 3.68 3.71 6.71
N ALA A 22 2.57 3.44 7.41
CA ALA A 22 1.23 3.73 6.92
C ALA A 22 1.04 5.19 6.45
N HIS A 23 1.64 6.16 7.14
CA HIS A 23 1.54 7.58 6.82
C HIS A 23 2.47 8.03 5.67
N GLN A 24 3.36 7.16 5.21
CA GLN A 24 4.36 7.50 4.19
C GLN A 24 3.88 7.25 2.76
N PHE A 25 2.73 6.60 2.55
CA PHE A 25 2.21 6.34 1.22
C PHE A 25 1.89 7.63 0.45
N ILE A 26 1.09 8.52 1.04
CA ILE A 26 0.67 9.76 0.39
C ILE A 26 1.87 10.68 0.07
N PRO A 27 2.79 10.97 1.01
CA PRO A 27 4.00 11.71 0.71
C PRO A 27 4.83 11.10 -0.43
N GLN A 28 5.01 9.78 -0.39
CA GLN A 28 5.79 9.07 -1.41
C GLN A 28 5.12 9.15 -2.80
N MET A 29 3.80 9.04 -2.88
CA MET A 29 3.06 9.20 -4.14
C MET A 29 3.17 10.62 -4.71
N ARG A 30 3.19 11.64 -3.85
CA ARG A 30 3.43 13.04 -4.26
C ARG A 30 4.85 13.19 -4.83
N ASN A 31 5.85 12.66 -4.14
CA ASN A 31 7.23 12.66 -4.60
C ASN A 31 7.39 11.95 -5.96
N ILE A 32 6.71 10.81 -6.16
CA ILE A 32 6.68 10.15 -7.49
C ILE A 32 6.12 11.08 -8.56
N LYS A 33 5.02 11.79 -8.29
CA LYS A 33 4.37 12.69 -9.25
C LYS A 33 5.22 13.91 -9.61
N GLU A 34 6.06 14.37 -8.68
CA GLU A 34 7.04 15.44 -8.94
C GLU A 34 8.14 14.97 -9.89
N ASN A 35 8.57 13.72 -9.77
CA ASN A 35 9.68 13.18 -10.56
C ASN A 35 9.26 12.63 -11.93
N ILE A 36 8.04 12.05 -12.01
CA ILE A 36 7.55 11.43 -13.24
C ILE A 36 6.06 11.70 -13.46
N LYS A 37 5.66 11.73 -14.74
CA LYS A 37 4.24 11.81 -15.10
C LYS A 37 3.58 10.44 -14.97
N LEU A 38 2.81 10.24 -13.91
CA LEU A 38 1.98 9.04 -13.77
C LEU A 38 0.78 9.09 -14.73
N ARG A 39 0.53 7.99 -15.43
CA ARG A 39 -0.68 7.82 -16.24
C ARG A 39 -1.84 7.43 -15.32
N LYS A 40 -3.07 7.79 -15.71
CA LYS A 40 -4.27 7.31 -15.03
C LYS A 40 -4.29 5.77 -15.04
N ASN A 41 -4.74 5.17 -13.96
CA ASN A 41 -4.76 3.72 -13.74
C ASN A 41 -3.37 3.05 -13.77
N THR A 42 -2.31 3.80 -13.41
CA THR A 42 -1.00 3.17 -13.18
C THR A 42 -1.11 2.20 -12.01
N LYS A 43 -0.71 0.95 -12.24
CA LYS A 43 -0.71 -0.09 -11.20
C LYS A 43 0.42 0.15 -10.21
N VAL A 44 0.07 0.21 -8.93
CA VAL A 44 1.01 0.43 -7.82
C VAL A 44 0.82 -0.66 -6.77
N GLY A 45 1.80 -1.54 -6.64
CA GLY A 45 1.83 -2.57 -5.60
C GLY A 45 2.67 -2.12 -4.40
N VAL A 46 2.10 -2.19 -3.19
CA VAL A 46 2.79 -1.80 -1.95
C VAL A 46 2.65 -2.86 -0.86
N ASP A 47 3.44 -2.74 0.20
CA ASP A 47 3.41 -3.63 1.35
C ASP A 47 2.12 -3.49 2.16
N CYS A 48 1.77 -4.54 2.92
CA CYS A 48 0.61 -4.53 3.82
C CYS A 48 0.67 -3.45 4.91
N ALA A 49 1.86 -2.92 5.23
CA ALA A 49 2.03 -1.79 6.14
C ALA A 49 1.27 -0.52 5.67
N TYR A 50 1.03 -0.40 4.36
CA TYR A 50 0.30 0.72 3.76
C TYR A 50 -1.20 0.48 3.60
N SER A 51 -1.75 -0.62 4.14
CA SER A 51 -3.17 -1.02 3.99
C SER A 51 -4.14 -0.16 4.83
N ASP A 52 -3.84 1.12 5.03
CA ASP A 52 -4.74 2.06 5.65
C ASP A 52 -5.82 2.52 4.67
N GLY A 53 -7.06 2.70 5.19
CA GLY A 53 -8.19 3.10 4.36
C GLY A 53 -8.05 4.51 3.76
N GLU A 54 -7.34 5.42 4.41
CA GLU A 54 -7.02 6.75 3.89
C GLU A 54 -6.12 6.66 2.66
N ASN A 55 -5.11 5.79 2.69
CA ASN A 55 -4.23 5.55 1.56
C ASN A 55 -4.98 4.95 0.36
N ILE A 56 -5.90 4.01 0.62
CA ILE A 56 -6.73 3.40 -0.43
C ILE A 56 -7.62 4.47 -1.06
N LYS A 57 -8.30 5.28 -0.24
CA LYS A 57 -9.16 6.36 -0.71
C LYS A 57 -8.38 7.39 -1.51
N PHE A 58 -7.22 7.82 -1.02
CA PHE A 58 -6.33 8.72 -1.76
C PHE A 58 -5.96 8.17 -3.14
N ALA A 59 -5.62 6.89 -3.23
CA ALA A 59 -5.27 6.27 -4.51
C ALA A 59 -6.46 6.26 -5.49
N GLU A 60 -7.67 5.98 -5.02
CA GLU A 60 -8.90 6.06 -5.82
C GLU A 60 -9.14 7.48 -6.36
N ASP A 61 -9.07 8.48 -5.48
CA ASP A 61 -9.31 9.89 -5.82
C ASP A 61 -8.27 10.42 -6.84
N GLU A 62 -7.04 9.93 -6.76
CA GLU A 62 -5.95 10.28 -7.67
C GLU A 62 -5.90 9.41 -8.95
N GLY A 63 -6.82 8.49 -9.12
CA GLY A 63 -6.90 7.59 -10.27
C GLY A 63 -5.71 6.63 -10.37
N ILE A 64 -5.17 6.20 -9.22
CA ILE A 64 -4.08 5.23 -9.09
C ILE A 64 -4.69 3.85 -8.90
N ASP A 65 -4.26 2.87 -9.66
CA ASP A 65 -4.68 1.47 -9.53
C ASP A 65 -3.84 0.78 -8.46
N LEU A 66 -4.21 1.01 -7.17
CA LEU A 66 -3.49 0.52 -6.00
C LEU A 66 -3.77 -0.97 -5.74
N TYR A 67 -2.74 -1.71 -5.33
CA TYR A 67 -2.76 -3.10 -4.89
C TYR A 67 -2.02 -3.21 -3.55
N VAL A 68 -2.78 -3.31 -2.47
CA VAL A 68 -2.26 -3.41 -1.09
C VAL A 68 -3.01 -4.51 -0.35
N PRO A 69 -2.35 -5.62 0.03
CA PRO A 69 -3.00 -6.68 0.79
C PRO A 69 -3.24 -6.23 2.24
N SER A 70 -4.27 -6.76 2.87
CA SER A 70 -4.34 -6.74 4.32
C SER A 70 -3.21 -7.58 4.91
N ARG A 71 -2.90 -7.39 6.19
CA ARG A 71 -1.86 -8.18 6.87
C ARG A 71 -2.13 -9.68 6.79
N ALA A 72 -3.39 -10.09 6.92
CA ALA A 72 -3.80 -11.49 6.80
C ALA A 72 -3.53 -12.03 5.39
N GLN A 73 -3.95 -11.29 4.35
CA GLN A 73 -3.71 -11.68 2.96
C GLN A 73 -2.21 -11.73 2.61
N ALA A 74 -1.40 -10.81 3.14
CA ALA A 74 0.05 -10.84 2.94
C ALA A 74 0.67 -12.12 3.51
N GLN A 75 0.25 -12.53 4.71
CA GLN A 75 0.69 -13.77 5.35
C GLN A 75 0.27 -15.01 4.55
N GLU A 76 -0.95 -15.02 4.01
CA GLU A 76 -1.44 -16.09 3.14
C GLU A 76 -0.60 -16.22 1.86
N LEU A 77 -0.31 -15.09 1.20
CA LEU A 77 0.52 -15.05 -0.01
C LEU A 77 1.97 -15.50 0.24
N GLU A 78 2.42 -15.42 1.50
CA GLU A 78 3.72 -15.93 1.96
C GLU A 78 3.66 -17.39 2.45
N GLY A 79 2.50 -18.03 2.40
CA GLY A 79 2.30 -19.41 2.86
C GLY A 79 2.33 -19.58 4.38
N LYS A 80 2.09 -18.51 5.14
CA LYS A 80 2.01 -18.55 6.61
C LYS A 80 0.59 -18.89 7.07
N ASP A 81 0.49 -19.73 8.09
CA ASP A 81 -0.80 -20.16 8.64
C ASP A 81 -1.56 -18.96 9.26
N GLN A 82 -2.85 -18.87 8.95
CA GLN A 82 -3.74 -17.82 9.41
C GLN A 82 -4.59 -18.31 10.56
N SER A 83 -4.15 -18.14 11.77
CA SER A 83 -4.98 -18.51 12.90
C SER A 83 -5.93 -17.43 13.41
N LEU A 84 -5.81 -16.16 13.00
CA LEU A 84 -6.59 -15.08 13.63
C LEU A 84 -6.84 -13.88 12.70
N ASN A 85 -8.06 -13.42 12.65
CA ASN A 85 -8.61 -12.14 12.16
C ASN A 85 -9.17 -12.12 10.75
N HIS A 86 -10.29 -12.80 10.58
CA HIS A 86 -11.26 -12.37 9.58
C HIS A 86 -12.31 -11.50 10.27
N ASP A 87 -12.49 -10.25 9.83
CA ASP A 87 -13.74 -9.53 10.07
C ASP A 87 -14.85 -10.38 9.42
N ASN A 88 -15.60 -11.12 10.23
CA ASN A 88 -16.64 -12.05 9.77
C ASN A 88 -17.89 -11.29 9.28
N TYR A 89 -17.67 -10.24 8.47
CA TYR A 89 -18.74 -9.48 7.86
C TYR A 89 -18.81 -9.77 6.38
N GLU A 90 -19.98 -10.15 5.91
CA GLU A 90 -20.32 -10.06 4.51
C GLU A 90 -20.93 -8.69 4.24
N TYR A 91 -20.65 -8.12 3.07
CA TYR A 91 -21.16 -6.81 2.70
C TYR A 91 -21.88 -6.87 1.35
N ASN A 92 -23.12 -6.38 1.35
CA ASN A 92 -23.91 -6.25 0.14
C ASN A 92 -23.76 -4.84 -0.44
N TRP A 93 -22.94 -4.72 -1.49
CA TRP A 93 -22.66 -3.46 -2.16
C TRP A 93 -23.89 -2.79 -2.78
N ALA A 94 -24.84 -3.58 -3.30
CA ALA A 94 -26.03 -3.05 -3.97
C ALA A 94 -26.99 -2.36 -3.00
N LYS A 95 -27.02 -2.79 -1.74
CA LYS A 95 -27.97 -2.32 -0.73
C LYS A 95 -27.32 -1.57 0.43
N ASP A 96 -25.99 -1.42 0.42
CA ASP A 96 -25.23 -0.87 1.54
C ASP A 96 -25.57 -1.54 2.87
N GLU A 97 -25.60 -2.89 2.86
CA GLU A 97 -25.94 -3.72 4.00
C GLU A 97 -24.70 -4.43 4.55
N LEU A 98 -24.51 -4.36 5.87
CA LEU A 98 -23.55 -5.19 6.57
C LEU A 98 -24.26 -6.45 7.09
N ILE A 99 -23.77 -7.64 6.71
CA ILE A 99 -24.33 -8.91 7.08
C ILE A 99 -23.45 -9.57 8.14
N VAL A 100 -24.03 -9.89 9.30
CA VAL A 100 -23.36 -10.54 10.43
C VAL A 100 -24.12 -11.81 10.77
N GLY A 101 -23.64 -12.96 10.30
CA GLY A 101 -24.38 -14.21 10.38
C GLY A 101 -25.71 -14.10 9.63
N ARG A 102 -26.83 -14.34 10.33
CA ARG A 102 -28.17 -14.21 9.75
C ARG A 102 -28.80 -12.80 9.83
N TYR A 103 -28.07 -11.82 10.42
CA TYR A 103 -28.61 -10.50 10.68
C TYR A 103 -28.07 -9.48 9.70
N ARG A 104 -28.95 -8.57 9.24
CA ARG A 104 -28.63 -7.49 8.30
C ARG A 104 -28.70 -6.15 9.02
N PHE A 105 -27.69 -5.33 8.82
CA PHE A 105 -27.56 -3.99 9.36
C PHE A 105 -27.50 -2.99 8.21
N TYR A 106 -28.29 -1.94 8.28
CA TYR A 106 -28.43 -0.92 7.23
C TYR A 106 -27.67 0.33 7.62
N PHE A 107 -27.06 0.97 6.65
CA PHE A 107 -26.32 2.21 6.85
C PHE A 107 -27.25 3.31 7.39
N LYS A 108 -26.82 4.02 8.41
CA LYS A 108 -27.57 5.14 9.03
C LYS A 108 -26.84 6.46 8.97
N GLY A 109 -25.51 6.47 8.80
CA GLY A 109 -24.76 7.70 8.69
C GLY A 109 -23.31 7.60 9.16
N VAL A 110 -22.63 8.74 9.04
CA VAL A 110 -21.26 8.94 9.53
C VAL A 110 -21.31 9.68 10.86
N TYR A 111 -20.60 9.17 11.84
CA TYR A 111 -20.51 9.75 13.17
C TYR A 111 -19.08 10.00 13.58
N THR A 112 -18.84 11.11 14.26
CA THR A 112 -17.53 11.41 14.84
C THR A 112 -17.55 11.10 16.34
N ARG A 113 -16.64 10.22 16.77
CA ARG A 113 -16.46 9.89 18.18
C ARG A 113 -15.83 11.08 18.95
N LYS A 114 -15.92 11.09 20.28
CA LYS A 114 -15.34 12.15 21.14
C LYS A 114 -13.83 12.38 20.92
N ASN A 115 -13.10 11.35 20.47
CA ASN A 115 -11.69 11.42 20.14
C ASN A 115 -11.40 11.89 18.70
N GLY A 116 -12.40 12.45 18.00
CA GLY A 116 -12.29 12.93 16.61
C GLY A 116 -12.35 11.84 15.54
N LYS A 117 -12.37 10.56 15.90
CA LYS A 117 -12.37 9.45 14.94
C LYS A 117 -13.73 9.28 14.27
N LYS A 118 -13.78 9.35 12.94
CA LYS A 118 -14.99 9.08 12.15
C LYS A 118 -15.26 7.57 12.06
N ILE A 119 -16.53 7.21 12.10
CA ILE A 119 -17.05 5.85 11.96
C ILE A 119 -18.28 5.83 11.06
N LEU A 120 -18.55 4.69 10.43
CA LEU A 120 -19.84 4.41 9.78
C LEU A 120 -20.71 3.63 10.77
N MET A 121 -21.94 4.04 10.94
CA MET A 121 -22.92 3.35 11.80
C MET A 121 -23.94 2.61 10.94
N TYR A 122 -24.07 1.34 11.20
CA TYR A 122 -25.10 0.44 10.67
C TYR A 122 -26.05 0.05 11.78
N TYR A 123 -27.33 -0.11 11.49
CA TYR A 123 -28.36 -0.42 12.46
C TYR A 123 -29.30 -1.53 11.99
N ASN A 124 -29.72 -2.38 12.92
CA ASN A 124 -30.78 -3.37 12.70
C ASN A 124 -32.00 -2.99 13.53
N ASP A 125 -33.10 -2.62 12.84
CA ASP A 125 -34.33 -2.14 13.47
C ASP A 125 -35.03 -3.23 14.28
N LYS A 126 -34.95 -4.50 13.84
CA LYS A 126 -35.60 -5.64 14.53
C LYS A 126 -34.88 -5.99 15.82
N LEU A 127 -33.55 -5.97 15.81
CA LEU A 127 -32.73 -6.28 16.98
C LEU A 127 -32.52 -5.06 17.92
N LYS A 128 -32.87 -3.86 17.44
CA LYS A 128 -32.55 -2.59 18.11
C LYS A 128 -31.04 -2.47 18.44
N LYS A 129 -30.18 -2.98 17.56
CA LYS A 129 -28.72 -2.99 17.73
C LYS A 129 -28.02 -2.21 16.65
N LYS A 130 -26.95 -1.53 17.04
CA LYS A 130 -26.03 -0.85 16.12
C LYS A 130 -24.75 -1.65 15.94
N LYS A 131 -24.09 -1.44 14.79
CA LYS A 131 -22.75 -1.91 14.47
C LYS A 131 -21.94 -0.74 13.94
N ASP A 132 -20.87 -0.40 14.64
CA ASP A 132 -19.93 0.64 14.23
C ASP A 132 -18.77 -0.01 13.49
N VAL A 133 -18.43 0.51 12.32
CA VAL A 133 -17.25 0.08 11.55
C VAL A 133 -16.36 1.29 11.23
N PRO A 134 -15.07 1.09 10.95
CA PRO A 134 -14.15 2.18 10.58
C PRO A 134 -14.66 2.99 9.39
N PHE A 135 -14.34 4.29 9.33
CA PHE A 135 -14.83 5.21 8.29
C PHE A 135 -14.50 4.72 6.88
N TYR A 136 -13.29 4.21 6.66
CA TYR A 136 -12.84 3.64 5.39
C TYR A 136 -13.06 2.12 5.28
N PHE A 137 -14.10 1.61 5.91
CA PHE A 137 -14.42 0.18 5.91
C PHE A 137 -14.68 -0.35 4.49
N ARG A 138 -15.43 0.41 3.69
CA ARG A 138 -15.80 0.01 2.31
C ARG A 138 -14.58 -0.07 1.40
N GLU A 139 -13.72 0.93 1.46
CA GLU A 139 -12.49 1.01 0.69
C GLU A 139 -11.56 -0.18 1.01
N ARG A 140 -11.42 -0.49 2.30
CA ARG A 140 -10.62 -1.65 2.76
C ARG A 140 -11.23 -2.98 2.30
N LEU A 141 -12.55 -3.09 2.32
CA LEU A 141 -13.26 -4.29 1.88
C LEU A 141 -13.11 -4.48 0.37
N GLY A 142 -13.31 -3.43 -0.43
CA GLY A 142 -13.10 -3.46 -1.88
C GLY A 142 -11.66 -3.82 -2.25
N MET A 143 -10.68 -3.29 -1.51
CA MET A 143 -9.27 -3.65 -1.70
C MET A 143 -9.00 -5.12 -1.35
N ARG A 144 -9.59 -5.63 -0.26
CA ARG A 144 -9.50 -7.06 0.11
C ARG A 144 -10.03 -7.96 -1.01
N ASP A 145 -11.20 -7.62 -1.55
CA ASP A 145 -11.81 -8.38 -2.63
C ASP A 145 -10.95 -8.32 -3.91
N LYS A 146 -10.43 -7.13 -4.26
CA LYS A 146 -9.49 -6.93 -5.36
C LYS A 146 -8.23 -7.77 -5.20
N MET A 147 -7.64 -7.79 -4.02
CA MET A 147 -6.43 -8.56 -3.72
C MET A 147 -6.66 -10.08 -3.74
N SER A 148 -7.90 -10.53 -3.59
CA SER A 148 -8.25 -11.96 -3.68
C SER A 148 -8.32 -12.45 -5.13
N THR A 149 -8.35 -11.56 -6.13
CA THR A 149 -8.34 -11.92 -7.55
C THR A 149 -6.96 -12.40 -8.01
N GLU A 150 -6.92 -13.17 -9.11
CA GLU A 150 -5.66 -13.56 -9.76
C GLU A 150 -4.82 -12.35 -10.19
N GLU A 151 -5.46 -11.30 -10.68
CA GLU A 151 -4.77 -10.05 -11.03
C GLU A 151 -4.13 -9.41 -9.80
N GLY A 152 -4.87 -9.31 -8.69
CA GLY A 152 -4.35 -8.76 -7.44
C GLY A 152 -3.11 -9.50 -6.95
N LYS A 153 -3.17 -10.82 -6.93
CA LYS A 153 -2.05 -11.70 -6.55
C LYS A 153 -0.84 -11.52 -7.47
N ASN A 154 -1.09 -11.49 -8.79
CA ASN A 154 -0.04 -11.32 -9.79
C ASN A 154 0.66 -9.96 -9.68
N VAL A 155 -0.10 -8.85 -9.56
CA VAL A 155 0.47 -7.51 -9.42
C VAL A 155 1.27 -7.39 -8.12
N TYR A 156 0.75 -7.92 -7.01
CA TYR A 156 1.48 -7.94 -5.76
C TYR A 156 2.76 -8.80 -5.84
N GLY A 157 2.70 -9.94 -6.51
CA GLY A 157 3.83 -10.83 -6.74
C GLY A 157 4.99 -10.18 -7.52
N LEU A 158 4.70 -9.17 -8.37
CA LEU A 158 5.74 -8.44 -9.10
C LEU A 158 6.74 -7.73 -8.18
N ARG A 159 6.40 -7.47 -6.92
CA ARG A 159 7.35 -6.89 -5.94
C ARG A 159 8.62 -7.73 -5.79
N LYS A 160 8.49 -9.07 -5.82
CA LYS A 160 9.62 -10.01 -5.71
C LYS A 160 10.65 -9.85 -6.83
N ILE A 161 10.22 -9.42 -8.01
CA ILE A 161 11.09 -9.24 -9.17
C ILE A 161 11.38 -7.77 -9.51
N THR A 162 10.73 -6.82 -8.84
CA THR A 162 10.93 -5.39 -9.06
C THR A 162 11.63 -4.71 -7.89
N ALA A 163 10.96 -4.61 -6.74
CA ALA A 163 11.45 -3.85 -5.60
C ALA A 163 12.51 -4.63 -4.78
N GLU A 164 12.27 -5.90 -4.49
CA GLU A 164 13.18 -6.69 -3.66
C GLU A 164 14.59 -6.80 -4.23
N PRO A 165 14.79 -7.04 -5.55
CA PRO A 165 16.14 -7.05 -6.14
C PRO A 165 16.87 -5.70 -6.04
N VAL A 166 16.15 -4.57 -6.05
CA VAL A 166 16.74 -3.24 -5.87
C VAL A 166 17.31 -3.09 -4.46
N TYR A 167 16.55 -3.49 -3.44
CA TYR A 167 17.03 -3.52 -2.06
C TYR A 167 18.22 -4.48 -1.89
N GLY A 168 18.16 -5.66 -2.53
CA GLY A 168 19.27 -6.62 -2.54
C GLY A 168 20.53 -6.02 -3.18
N ASN A 169 20.41 -5.37 -4.33
CA ASN A 169 21.55 -4.73 -5.00
C ASN A 169 22.20 -3.65 -4.12
N ILE A 170 21.39 -2.79 -3.50
CA ILE A 170 21.88 -1.73 -2.63
C ILE A 170 22.59 -2.31 -1.39
N LYS A 171 22.01 -3.31 -0.74
CA LYS A 171 22.54 -3.88 0.49
C LYS A 171 23.76 -4.78 0.27
N GLU A 172 23.69 -5.66 -0.73
CA GLU A 172 24.69 -6.72 -0.92
C GLU A 172 25.77 -6.30 -1.92
N ASN A 173 25.42 -5.75 -3.09
CA ASN A 173 26.39 -5.42 -4.12
C ASN A 173 27.08 -4.06 -3.86
N PHE A 174 26.33 -3.06 -3.38
CA PHE A 174 26.92 -1.77 -2.99
C PHE A 174 27.42 -1.75 -1.54
N GLY A 175 27.10 -2.77 -0.75
CA GLY A 175 27.50 -2.85 0.66
C GLY A 175 26.84 -1.78 1.56
N PHE A 176 25.78 -1.11 1.07
CA PHE A 176 25.11 -0.05 1.79
C PHE A 176 24.10 -0.63 2.79
N ARG A 177 24.59 -0.97 3.97
CA ARG A 177 23.80 -1.59 5.04
C ARG A 177 23.35 -0.59 6.11
N GLY A 178 23.79 0.64 6.06
CA GLY A 178 23.43 1.70 7.01
C GLY A 178 23.99 3.03 6.57
N PHE A 179 23.42 4.10 7.13
CA PHE A 179 23.87 5.47 6.86
C PHE A 179 25.15 5.80 7.62
N LEU A 180 26.09 6.45 6.96
CA LEU A 180 27.34 6.93 7.54
C LEU A 180 27.16 8.33 8.12
N LEU A 181 26.31 9.15 7.52
CA LEU A 181 26.04 10.52 7.92
C LEU A 181 24.94 10.57 9.00
N ARG A 182 24.92 11.68 9.74
CA ARG A 182 23.92 11.94 10.79
C ARG A 182 23.09 13.18 10.46
N GLY A 183 21.82 13.15 10.86
CA GLY A 183 20.83 14.19 10.59
C GLY A 183 20.10 13.96 9.26
N LEU A 184 18.79 14.21 9.28
CA LEU A 184 17.87 13.83 8.22
C LEU A 184 18.30 14.32 6.84
N GLU A 185 18.70 15.57 6.73
CA GLU A 185 19.12 16.18 5.45
C GLU A 185 20.34 15.48 4.85
N LYS A 186 21.36 15.18 5.66
CA LYS A 186 22.57 14.51 5.19
C LYS A 186 22.29 13.06 4.80
N VAL A 187 21.44 12.37 5.57
CA VAL A 187 21.01 11.00 5.29
C VAL A 187 20.19 10.93 4.00
N LYS A 188 19.35 11.91 3.71
CA LYS A 188 18.63 12.02 2.42
C LYS A 188 19.60 12.18 1.24
N ILE A 189 20.64 13.01 1.39
CA ILE A 189 21.67 13.17 0.36
C ILE A 189 22.39 11.84 0.11
N GLU A 190 22.79 11.16 1.18
CA GLU A 190 23.47 9.86 1.10
C GLU A 190 22.60 8.81 0.39
N LEU A 191 21.30 8.70 0.73
CA LEU A 191 20.35 7.83 0.06
C LEU A 191 20.20 8.18 -1.43
N ASN A 192 20.09 9.48 -1.76
CA ASN A 192 19.99 9.94 -3.14
C ASN A 192 21.20 9.50 -3.98
N LEU A 193 22.42 9.62 -3.46
CA LEU A 193 23.62 9.17 -4.15
C LEU A 193 23.62 7.68 -4.43
N VAL A 194 23.18 6.87 -3.47
CA VAL A 194 23.02 5.42 -3.63
C VAL A 194 21.97 5.10 -4.69
N CYS A 195 20.84 5.79 -4.70
CA CYS A 195 19.78 5.62 -5.70
C CYS A 195 20.26 6.00 -7.12
N ILE A 196 21.03 7.09 -7.24
CA ILE A 196 21.63 7.51 -8.50
C ILE A 196 22.59 6.44 -9.01
N ALA A 197 23.49 5.94 -8.16
CA ALA A 197 24.43 4.89 -8.51
C ALA A 197 23.72 3.62 -9.02
N HIS A 198 22.67 3.19 -8.30
CA HIS A 198 21.83 2.06 -8.73
C HIS A 198 21.19 2.32 -10.11
N ASN A 199 20.59 3.47 -10.31
CA ASN A 199 19.92 3.81 -11.56
C ASN A 199 20.88 3.88 -12.73
N LEU A 200 22.07 4.45 -12.54
CA LEU A 200 23.11 4.49 -13.57
C LEU A 200 23.57 3.09 -13.96
N GLN A 201 23.88 2.23 -12.98
CA GLN A 201 24.23 0.83 -13.22
C GLN A 201 23.11 0.12 -13.99
N LYS A 202 21.85 0.31 -13.61
CA LYS A 202 20.71 -0.35 -14.25
C LYS A 202 20.52 0.11 -15.68
N ILE A 203 20.64 1.42 -15.95
CA ILE A 203 20.53 2.00 -17.30
C ILE A 203 21.65 1.47 -18.19
N PHE A 204 22.89 1.39 -17.66
CA PHE A 204 24.01 0.83 -18.39
C PHE A 204 23.77 -0.63 -18.81
N LEU A 205 23.35 -1.48 -17.85
CA LEU A 205 23.04 -2.88 -18.12
C LEU A 205 21.89 -3.05 -19.13
N MET A 206 20.86 -2.21 -19.04
CA MET A 206 19.73 -2.23 -19.99
C MET A 206 20.17 -1.83 -21.41
N LYS A 207 21.12 -0.90 -21.56
CA LYS A 207 21.67 -0.53 -22.85
C LYS A 207 22.55 -1.64 -23.42
N ALA A 208 23.45 -2.20 -22.61
CA ALA A 208 24.31 -3.31 -23.02
C ALA A 208 23.50 -4.54 -23.48
N ALA A 209 22.38 -4.86 -22.80
CA ALA A 209 21.52 -5.98 -23.19
C ALA A 209 20.75 -5.75 -24.51
N LYS A 210 20.64 -4.52 -24.99
CA LYS A 210 19.99 -4.19 -26.27
C LYS A 210 20.94 -4.20 -27.47
N GLY A 211 22.21 -4.54 -27.27
CA GLY A 211 23.17 -4.68 -28.37
C GLY A 211 23.55 -3.34 -29.03
N CYS A 212 23.73 -2.30 -28.22
CA CYS A 212 24.33 -1.06 -28.74
C CYS A 212 25.79 -1.25 -29.03
#